data_3425aa56c79dbb14cf248cb72ef608e3
#
_entry.id   3425aa56c79dbb14cf248cb72ef608e3
#
_cell.length_a   1.000
_cell.length_b   1.000
_cell.length_c   1.000
_cell.angle_alpha   90.00
_cell.angle_beta   90.00
_cell.angle_gamma   90.00
#
_symmetry.space_group_name_H-M   'P 1'
#
loop_
_entity.id
_entity.type
_entity.pdbx_description
1 polymer ?
#
loop_
_entity_poly.entity_id
_entity_poly.type
_entity_poly.pdbx_seq_one_letter_code
_entity_poly.pdbx_strand_id
1 'polypeptide(L)'
;MLFRSGICERKLGGIPVYIHRSGFTGENGYEIYSAFDKSAEVHDLALKAVASVGGRELQTLEVYVRSIPMEKGFALKQDFKHLSPYECGLGWAVAADKDFIGKEAALARREHPKYRMVGLEFSRESTEDISIWERVYWYGVEVGRCAQTIYGYTVDKNIGFATVRADVPDGAELTVGCNDSPAVVVSKVFC
;
A
#
# COMPACT_ATOMS: atom_id res chain seq x y z
N MET A 1 -15.65 -21.53 9.75
CA MET A 1 -14.65 -20.73 9.03
C MET A 1 -15.38 -19.64 8.26
N LEU A 2 -15.06 -18.35 8.44
CA LEU A 2 -15.62 -17.28 7.62
C LEU A 2 -14.94 -17.27 6.25
N PHE A 3 -15.71 -17.18 5.18
CA PHE A 3 -15.17 -16.93 3.84
C PHE A 3 -14.60 -15.51 3.77
N ARG A 4 -13.67 -15.26 2.84
CA ARG A 4 -13.14 -13.93 2.57
C ARG A 4 -14.30 -12.95 2.32
N SER A 5 -14.25 -11.79 2.94
CA SER A 5 -15.32 -10.77 2.97
C SER A 5 -16.65 -11.24 3.61
N GLY A 6 -16.63 -12.35 4.34
CA GLY A 6 -17.80 -12.78 5.13
C GLY A 6 -17.90 -11.99 6.43
N ILE A 7 -19.13 -11.59 6.79
CA ILE A 7 -19.45 -10.97 8.08
C ILE A 7 -20.38 -11.88 8.87
N CYS A 8 -20.21 -11.93 10.17
CA CYS A 8 -21.13 -12.67 11.05
C CYS A 8 -21.26 -12.00 12.41
N GLU A 9 -22.42 -12.16 13.00
CA GLU A 9 -22.67 -11.79 14.41
C GLU A 9 -22.10 -12.85 15.34
N ARG A 10 -21.43 -12.44 16.39
CA ARG A 10 -20.84 -13.28 17.45
C ARG A 10 -20.94 -12.58 18.80
N LYS A 11 -20.53 -13.30 19.84
CA LYS A 11 -20.34 -12.72 21.18
C LYS A 11 -18.88 -12.89 21.59
N LEU A 12 -18.27 -11.81 22.02
CA LEU A 12 -16.95 -11.79 22.61
C LEU A 12 -17.10 -11.43 24.10
N GLY A 13 -16.77 -12.37 24.99
CA GLY A 13 -17.02 -12.18 26.43
C GLY A 13 -18.50 -11.89 26.80
N GLY A 14 -19.46 -12.38 26.00
CA GLY A 14 -20.89 -12.09 26.17
C GLY A 14 -21.37 -10.82 25.44
N ILE A 15 -20.48 -9.98 24.94
CA ILE A 15 -20.79 -8.72 24.22
C ILE A 15 -21.10 -9.05 22.76
N PRO A 16 -22.24 -8.62 22.19
CA PRO A 16 -22.54 -8.74 20.78
C PRO A 16 -21.53 -7.99 19.92
N VAL A 17 -20.97 -8.64 18.91
CA VAL A 17 -20.02 -8.04 17.97
C VAL A 17 -20.29 -8.57 16.56
N TYR A 18 -19.95 -7.78 15.56
CA TYR A 18 -19.81 -8.26 14.19
C TYR A 18 -18.35 -8.54 13.90
N ILE A 19 -18.06 -9.73 13.36
CA ILE A 19 -16.72 -10.09 12.93
C ILE A 19 -16.74 -10.18 11.41
N HIS A 20 -15.90 -9.37 10.77
CA HIS A 20 -15.74 -9.33 9.33
C HIS A 20 -14.35 -9.88 8.97
N ARG A 21 -14.29 -10.86 8.07
CA ARG A 21 -13.01 -11.36 7.54
C ARG A 21 -12.51 -10.42 6.47
N SER A 22 -11.95 -9.33 6.89
CA SER A 22 -11.30 -8.31 6.07
C SER A 22 -10.14 -7.69 6.84
N GLY A 23 -9.42 -6.82 6.19
CA GLY A 23 -8.33 -6.06 6.78
C GLY A 23 -7.63 -5.24 5.71
N PHE A 24 -6.86 -4.27 6.14
CA PHE A 24 -6.17 -3.35 5.26
C PHE A 24 -4.76 -3.85 4.86
N THR A 25 -4.19 -4.80 5.60
CA THR A 25 -2.80 -5.24 5.45
C THR A 25 -2.55 -6.14 4.23
N GLY A 26 -3.60 -6.70 3.62
CA GLY A 26 -3.45 -7.75 2.61
C GLY A 26 -3.16 -9.14 3.19
N GLU A 27 -2.96 -9.24 4.50
CA GLU A 27 -2.80 -10.49 5.23
C GLU A 27 -4.14 -11.08 5.70
N ASN A 28 -4.10 -12.29 6.23
CA ASN A 28 -5.28 -12.87 6.86
C ASN A 28 -5.63 -12.09 8.13
N GLY A 29 -6.79 -11.46 8.13
CA GLY A 29 -7.20 -10.59 9.22
C GLY A 29 -8.69 -10.58 9.44
N TYR A 30 -9.07 -9.99 10.57
CA TYR A 30 -10.45 -9.78 10.97
C TYR A 30 -10.62 -8.38 11.54
N GLU A 31 -11.75 -7.79 11.26
CA GLU A 31 -12.23 -6.56 11.86
C GLU A 31 -13.37 -6.88 12.82
N ILE A 32 -13.32 -6.32 14.02
CA ILE A 32 -14.34 -6.53 15.05
C ILE A 32 -15.06 -5.21 15.27
N TYR A 33 -16.36 -5.21 15.07
CA TYR A 33 -17.23 -4.06 15.27
C TYR A 33 -18.11 -4.29 16.50
N SER A 34 -18.13 -3.33 17.40
CA SER A 34 -18.95 -3.33 18.62
C SER A 34 -19.71 -2.02 18.78
N ALA A 35 -20.69 -1.98 19.71
CA ALA A 35 -21.24 -0.73 20.17
C ALA A 35 -20.15 0.13 20.80
N PHE A 36 -20.23 1.45 20.63
CA PHE A 36 -19.19 2.40 21.05
C PHE A 36 -18.90 2.33 22.55
N ASP A 37 -19.92 2.23 23.38
CA ASP A 37 -19.81 2.09 24.84
C ASP A 37 -19.18 0.78 25.30
N LYS A 38 -19.03 -0.21 24.39
CA LYS A 38 -18.41 -1.51 24.63
C LYS A 38 -17.01 -1.65 24.01
N SER A 39 -16.53 -0.64 23.29
CA SER A 39 -15.29 -0.73 22.52
C SER A 39 -14.06 -1.03 23.38
N ALA A 40 -13.93 -0.41 24.55
CA ALA A 40 -12.80 -0.66 25.45
C ALA A 40 -12.81 -2.10 26.00
N GLU A 41 -13.99 -2.59 26.41
CA GLU A 41 -14.12 -3.96 26.93
C GLU A 41 -13.83 -5.01 25.84
N VAL A 42 -14.29 -4.77 24.62
CA VAL A 42 -14.02 -5.63 23.45
C VAL A 42 -12.53 -5.61 23.09
N HIS A 43 -11.89 -4.43 23.14
CA HIS A 43 -10.44 -4.30 22.91
C HIS A 43 -9.64 -5.11 23.93
N ASP A 44 -9.94 -4.99 25.22
CA ASP A 44 -9.26 -5.74 26.29
C ASP A 44 -9.43 -7.25 26.15
N LEU A 45 -10.62 -7.70 25.75
CA LEU A 45 -10.87 -9.12 25.46
C LEU A 45 -10.07 -9.60 24.26
N ALA A 46 -9.97 -8.79 23.20
CA ALA A 46 -9.17 -9.10 22.02
C ALA A 46 -7.67 -9.20 22.39
N LEU A 47 -7.14 -8.24 23.17
CA LEU A 47 -5.75 -8.27 23.62
C LEU A 47 -5.43 -9.52 24.45
N LYS A 48 -6.32 -9.91 25.38
CA LYS A 48 -6.15 -11.14 26.16
C LYS A 48 -6.12 -12.38 25.26
N ALA A 49 -6.99 -12.44 24.24
CA ALA A 49 -7.02 -13.53 23.30
C ALA A 49 -5.73 -13.56 22.45
N VAL A 50 -5.27 -12.43 21.96
CA VAL A 50 -4.02 -12.29 21.19
C VAL A 50 -2.81 -12.73 22.04
N ALA A 51 -2.73 -12.27 23.29
CA ALA A 51 -1.64 -12.64 24.21
C ALA A 51 -1.62 -14.16 24.49
N SER A 52 -2.80 -14.82 24.59
CA SER A 52 -2.90 -16.25 24.86
C SER A 52 -2.30 -17.14 23.76
N VAL A 53 -2.13 -16.59 22.54
CA VAL A 53 -1.52 -17.30 21.39
C VAL A 53 -0.14 -16.73 21.04
N GLY A 54 0.48 -15.96 21.94
CA GLY A 54 1.80 -15.37 21.74
C GLY A 54 1.83 -14.15 20.81
N GLY A 55 0.68 -13.60 20.45
CA GLY A 55 0.56 -12.37 19.69
C GLY A 55 0.76 -11.13 20.55
N ARG A 56 0.81 -9.98 19.91
CA ARG A 56 0.97 -8.67 20.56
C ARG A 56 0.22 -7.58 19.82
N GLU A 57 -0.08 -6.51 20.53
CA GLU A 57 -0.60 -5.28 19.94
C GLU A 57 0.48 -4.56 19.13
N LEU A 58 0.12 -4.02 17.98
CA LEU A 58 0.97 -3.11 17.23
C LEU A 58 0.86 -1.70 17.83
N GLN A 59 2.00 -1.12 18.17
CA GLN A 59 2.07 0.21 18.78
C GLN A 59 2.02 1.35 17.76
N THR A 60 2.15 1.05 16.47
CA THR A 60 2.19 2.04 15.40
C THR A 60 1.23 1.70 14.27
N LEU A 61 0.44 2.71 13.88
CA LEU A 61 -0.42 2.61 12.70
C LEU A 61 0.37 2.49 11.39
N GLU A 62 1.62 2.94 11.37
CA GLU A 62 2.45 2.95 10.17
C GLU A 62 2.67 1.54 9.61
N VAL A 63 2.91 0.55 10.47
CA VAL A 63 3.04 -0.85 10.05
C VAL A 63 1.74 -1.34 9.41
N TYR A 64 0.60 -1.07 10.05
CA TYR A 64 -0.72 -1.50 9.59
C TYR A 64 -1.17 -0.77 8.30
N VAL A 65 -0.95 0.56 8.24
CA VAL A 65 -1.47 1.40 7.15
C VAL A 65 -0.52 1.48 5.97
N ARG A 66 0.79 1.35 6.19
CA ARG A 66 1.79 1.59 5.15
C ARG A 66 2.69 0.41 4.86
N SER A 67 3.42 -0.13 5.84
CA SER A 67 4.45 -1.14 5.57
C SER A 67 3.85 -2.40 4.95
N ILE A 68 3.01 -3.11 5.69
CA ILE A 68 2.43 -4.37 5.22
C ILE A 68 1.55 -4.19 3.95
N PRO A 69 0.66 -3.18 3.85
CA PRO A 69 -0.07 -2.94 2.60
C PRO A 69 0.83 -2.60 1.42
N MET A 70 1.90 -1.82 1.61
CA MET A 70 2.83 -1.46 0.54
C MET A 70 3.52 -2.70 -0.03
N GLU A 71 3.95 -3.64 0.82
CA GLU A 71 4.54 -4.91 0.37
C GLU A 71 3.62 -5.68 -0.59
N LYS A 72 2.31 -5.58 -0.40
CA LYS A 72 1.27 -6.18 -1.26
C LYS A 72 0.85 -5.31 -2.44
N GLY A 73 1.50 -4.18 -2.66
CA GLY A 73 1.19 -3.28 -3.76
C GLY A 73 -0.02 -2.36 -3.52
N PHE A 74 -0.52 -2.25 -2.29
CA PHE A 74 -1.62 -1.35 -1.96
C PHE A 74 -1.11 0.08 -1.82
N ALA A 75 -1.47 0.90 -2.80
CA ALA A 75 -1.16 2.32 -2.81
C ALA A 75 -2.31 3.13 -2.20
N LEU A 76 -1.97 4.15 -1.43
CA LEU A 76 -2.91 5.15 -0.94
C LEU A 76 -3.09 6.27 -1.97
N LYS A 77 -4.15 7.07 -1.82
CA LYS A 77 -4.46 8.18 -2.72
C LYS A 77 -3.26 9.12 -2.98
N GLN A 78 -2.43 9.35 -1.98
CA GLN A 78 -1.26 10.20 -2.11
C GLN A 78 -0.16 9.59 -3.00
N ASP A 79 -0.12 8.26 -3.15
CA ASP A 79 0.93 7.56 -3.90
C ASP A 79 0.75 7.68 -5.41
N PHE A 80 -0.49 7.83 -5.87
CA PHE A 80 -0.82 7.90 -7.30
C PHE A 80 -1.47 9.23 -7.71
N LYS A 81 -1.16 10.30 -6.99
CA LYS A 81 -1.63 11.65 -7.30
C LYS A 81 -1.30 12.02 -8.75
N HIS A 82 -2.31 12.48 -9.50
CA HIS A 82 -2.22 12.87 -10.92
C HIS A 82 -2.02 11.73 -11.93
N LEU A 83 -2.03 10.46 -11.51
CA LEU A 83 -2.01 9.32 -12.42
C LEU A 83 -3.43 8.93 -12.85
N SER A 84 -3.54 8.42 -14.07
CA SER A 84 -4.75 7.72 -14.50
C SER A 84 -4.81 6.32 -13.86
N PRO A 85 -5.99 5.67 -13.82
CA PRO A 85 -6.10 4.29 -13.34
C PRO A 85 -5.15 3.32 -14.06
N TYR A 86 -4.89 3.53 -15.33
CA TYR A 86 -3.99 2.68 -16.10
C TYR A 86 -2.53 2.87 -15.71
N GLU A 87 -2.10 4.12 -15.49
CA GLU A 87 -0.74 4.46 -15.08
C GLU A 87 -0.40 3.99 -13.66
N CYS A 88 -1.39 3.87 -12.77
CA CYS A 88 -1.18 3.32 -11.42
C CYS A 88 -1.48 1.82 -11.29
N GLY A 89 -1.74 1.13 -12.42
CA GLY A 89 -1.99 -0.31 -12.45
C GLY A 89 -3.37 -0.73 -11.93
N LEU A 90 -4.35 0.19 -11.93
CA LEU A 90 -5.74 -0.05 -11.57
C LEU A 90 -6.65 -0.18 -12.81
N GLY A 91 -6.07 -0.38 -13.99
CA GLY A 91 -6.83 -0.49 -15.24
C GLY A 91 -7.87 -1.63 -15.24
N TRP A 92 -7.64 -2.67 -14.45
CA TRP A 92 -8.57 -3.78 -14.25
C TRP A 92 -9.90 -3.35 -13.62
N ALA A 93 -9.93 -2.23 -12.89
CA ALA A 93 -11.14 -1.68 -12.26
C ALA A 93 -11.93 -0.73 -13.18
N VAL A 94 -11.42 -0.46 -14.38
CA VAL A 94 -12.08 0.42 -15.35
C VAL A 94 -12.96 -0.41 -16.29
N ALA A 95 -14.28 -0.22 -16.19
CA ALA A 95 -15.26 -0.85 -17.09
C ALA A 95 -15.29 -0.09 -18.43
N ALA A 96 -14.33 -0.37 -19.30
CA ALA A 96 -14.16 0.34 -20.58
C ALA A 96 -15.32 0.13 -21.57
N ASP A 97 -16.16 -0.88 -21.35
CA ASP A 97 -17.38 -1.20 -22.10
C ASP A 97 -18.57 -0.30 -21.73
N LYS A 98 -18.50 0.42 -20.60
CA LYS A 98 -19.54 1.33 -20.13
C LYS A 98 -19.23 2.77 -20.52
N ASP A 99 -20.25 3.61 -20.55
CA ASP A 99 -20.08 5.06 -20.65
C ASP A 99 -19.90 5.68 -19.27
N PHE A 100 -18.90 6.57 -19.15
CA PHE A 100 -18.62 7.34 -17.95
C PHE A 100 -17.91 8.64 -18.30
N ILE A 101 -18.00 9.62 -17.40
CA ILE A 101 -17.33 10.92 -17.56
C ILE A 101 -15.81 10.72 -17.57
N GLY A 102 -15.13 11.19 -18.63
CA GLY A 102 -13.67 11.06 -18.77
C GLY A 102 -13.20 9.77 -19.43
N LYS A 103 -14.11 8.93 -19.99
CA LYS A 103 -13.74 7.68 -20.68
C LYS A 103 -12.68 7.86 -21.76
N GLU A 104 -12.88 8.82 -22.67
CA GLU A 104 -11.95 9.08 -23.77
C GLU A 104 -10.55 9.46 -23.25
N ALA A 105 -10.49 10.35 -22.25
CA ALA A 105 -9.23 10.75 -21.63
C ALA A 105 -8.54 9.58 -20.92
N ALA A 106 -9.30 8.71 -20.26
CA ALA A 106 -8.76 7.51 -19.60
C ALA A 106 -8.20 6.53 -20.63
N LEU A 107 -8.92 6.25 -21.72
CA LEU A 107 -8.46 5.35 -22.78
C LEU A 107 -7.23 5.90 -23.51
N ALA A 108 -7.18 7.21 -23.79
CA ALA A 108 -5.98 7.84 -24.36
C ALA A 108 -4.74 7.66 -23.46
N ARG A 109 -4.91 7.72 -22.13
CA ARG A 109 -3.82 7.42 -21.16
C ARG A 109 -3.46 5.94 -21.10
N ARG A 110 -4.36 5.05 -21.43
CA ARG A 110 -4.07 3.61 -21.58
C ARG A 110 -3.15 3.37 -22.78
N GLU A 111 -3.45 3.99 -23.91
CA GLU A 111 -2.69 3.81 -25.17
C GLU A 111 -1.33 4.54 -25.14
N HIS A 112 -1.31 5.71 -24.52
CA HIS A 112 -0.13 6.58 -24.45
C HIS A 112 0.12 7.04 -23.00
N PRO A 113 0.57 6.14 -22.11
CA PRO A 113 0.88 6.51 -20.74
C PRO A 113 2.09 7.44 -20.72
N LYS A 114 1.99 8.52 -19.95
CA LYS A 114 3.11 9.45 -19.72
C LYS A 114 3.98 8.97 -18.56
N TYR A 115 3.34 8.38 -17.57
CA TYR A 115 3.96 7.90 -16.35
C TYR A 115 3.49 6.50 -16.02
N ARG A 116 4.21 5.87 -15.13
CA ARG A 116 3.79 4.61 -14.49
C ARG A 116 4.17 4.62 -13.02
N MET A 117 3.38 3.97 -12.20
CA MET A 117 3.68 3.70 -10.82
C MET A 117 4.51 2.42 -10.71
N VAL A 118 5.61 2.49 -10.00
CA VAL A 118 6.56 1.39 -9.79
C VAL A 118 6.84 1.20 -8.31
N GLY A 119 7.34 0.01 -7.96
CA GLY A 119 8.04 -0.24 -6.72
C GLY A 119 9.51 0.20 -6.84
N LEU A 120 10.07 0.63 -5.72
CA LEU A 120 11.50 0.86 -5.55
C LEU A 120 12.03 -0.01 -4.42
N GLU A 121 13.15 -0.70 -4.64
CA GLU A 121 13.95 -1.31 -3.58
C GLU A 121 15.20 -0.48 -3.37
N PHE A 122 15.50 -0.15 -2.11
CA PHE A 122 16.66 0.63 -1.71
C PHE A 122 17.74 -0.27 -1.13
N SER A 123 18.99 -0.09 -1.56
CA SER A 123 20.16 -0.85 -1.06
C SER A 123 20.85 -0.17 0.12
N ARG A 124 20.09 0.56 0.95
CA ARG A 124 20.61 1.30 2.12
C ARG A 124 19.86 0.92 3.39
N GLU A 125 20.51 1.14 4.54
CA GLU A 125 19.98 0.74 5.85
C GLU A 125 18.76 1.54 6.31
N SER A 126 18.63 2.82 5.88
CA SER A 126 17.48 3.68 6.20
C SER A 126 17.12 4.60 5.04
N THR A 127 15.84 4.93 4.93
CA THR A 127 15.27 5.88 3.96
C THR A 127 14.53 7.03 4.63
N GLU A 128 14.73 7.24 5.95
CA GLU A 128 14.05 8.29 6.72
C GLU A 128 14.36 9.71 6.24
N ASP A 129 15.51 9.92 5.58
CA ASP A 129 15.90 11.18 4.98
C ASP A 129 15.27 11.46 3.61
N ILE A 130 14.53 10.50 3.05
CA ILE A 130 13.81 10.67 1.78
C ILE A 130 12.43 11.26 2.08
N SER A 131 12.25 12.51 1.70
CA SER A 131 10.97 13.20 1.86
C SER A 131 9.88 12.64 0.95
N ILE A 132 8.62 12.82 1.33
CA ILE A 132 7.47 12.48 0.47
C ILE A 132 7.53 13.34 -0.80
N TRP A 133 7.34 12.71 -1.96
CA TRP A 133 7.42 13.31 -3.29
C TRP A 133 8.81 13.83 -3.67
N GLU A 134 9.86 13.20 -3.12
CA GLU A 134 11.23 13.48 -3.49
C GLU A 134 11.52 13.16 -4.96
N ARG A 135 12.47 13.87 -5.57
CA ARG A 135 12.82 13.71 -6.98
C ARG A 135 13.49 12.36 -7.24
N VAL A 136 13.19 11.80 -8.40
CA VAL A 136 13.78 10.54 -8.88
C VAL A 136 14.54 10.84 -10.18
N TYR A 137 15.77 10.35 -10.25
CA TYR A 137 16.65 10.57 -11.38
C TYR A 137 17.08 9.26 -12.03
N TRP A 138 17.17 9.26 -13.35
CA TRP A 138 17.73 8.20 -14.15
C TRP A 138 18.82 8.78 -15.05
N TYR A 139 20.08 8.30 -14.89
CA TYR A 139 21.26 8.90 -15.54
C TYR A 139 21.36 10.42 -15.37
N GLY A 140 21.07 10.91 -14.16
CA GLY A 140 21.11 12.33 -13.82
C GLY A 140 19.95 13.18 -14.36
N VAL A 141 19.02 12.57 -15.10
CA VAL A 141 17.81 13.25 -15.61
C VAL A 141 16.64 12.98 -14.67
N GLU A 142 15.92 14.01 -14.26
CA GLU A 142 14.71 13.86 -13.47
C GLU A 142 13.64 13.09 -14.28
N VAL A 143 13.20 11.96 -13.75
CA VAL A 143 12.20 11.10 -14.42
C VAL A 143 10.93 10.92 -13.61
N GLY A 144 10.86 11.41 -12.37
CA GLY A 144 9.68 11.23 -11.56
C GLY A 144 9.78 11.67 -10.12
N ARG A 145 8.89 11.11 -9.31
CA ARG A 145 8.80 11.39 -7.86
C ARG A 145 8.65 10.11 -7.07
N CYS A 146 9.38 10.00 -5.96
CA CYS A 146 9.19 8.98 -4.94
C CYS A 146 8.04 9.41 -4.02
N ALA A 147 6.94 8.67 -4.03
CA ALA A 147 5.75 9.04 -3.28
C ALA A 147 5.96 8.86 -1.77
N GLN A 148 6.51 7.73 -1.38
CA GLN A 148 6.87 7.43 0.01
C GLN A 148 7.78 6.21 0.07
N THR A 149 8.59 6.15 1.11
CA THR A 149 9.44 5.01 1.46
C THR A 149 9.04 4.45 2.82
N ILE A 150 9.30 3.18 3.04
CA ILE A 150 9.05 2.49 4.31
C ILE A 150 9.94 1.24 4.40
N TYR A 151 10.17 0.75 5.62
CA TYR A 151 10.76 -0.57 5.80
C TYR A 151 9.70 -1.66 5.62
N GLY A 152 9.94 -2.60 4.72
CA GLY A 152 9.11 -3.77 4.47
C GLY A 152 9.56 -4.94 5.35
N TYR A 153 8.77 -5.26 6.36
CA TYR A 153 9.12 -6.26 7.37
C TYR A 153 9.12 -7.69 6.85
N THR A 154 8.28 -7.98 5.85
CA THR A 154 8.21 -9.32 5.23
C THR A 154 9.35 -9.53 4.25
N VAL A 155 9.69 -8.49 3.49
CA VAL A 155 10.74 -8.55 2.46
C VAL A 155 12.12 -8.18 2.99
N ASP A 156 12.21 -7.69 4.23
CA ASP A 156 13.43 -7.30 4.94
C ASP A 156 14.27 -6.27 4.15
N LYS A 157 13.58 -5.25 3.61
CA LYS A 157 14.18 -4.21 2.77
C LYS A 157 13.50 -2.86 2.97
N ASN A 158 14.21 -1.77 2.71
CA ASN A 158 13.59 -0.49 2.48
C ASN A 158 12.97 -0.48 1.08
N ILE A 159 11.67 -0.20 1.02
CA ILE A 159 10.86 -0.18 -0.19
C ILE A 159 10.15 1.15 -0.34
N GLY A 160 9.67 1.44 -1.54
CA GLY A 160 8.90 2.64 -1.78
C GLY A 160 8.04 2.55 -3.03
N PHE A 161 7.13 3.49 -3.16
CA PHE A 161 6.42 3.72 -4.42
C PHE A 161 6.94 4.96 -5.10
N ALA A 162 7.07 4.89 -6.41
CA ALA A 162 7.40 6.04 -7.22
C ALA A 162 6.50 6.14 -8.46
N THR A 163 6.29 7.36 -8.90
CA THR A 163 5.76 7.67 -10.22
C THR A 163 6.94 8.07 -11.10
N VAL A 164 7.19 7.32 -12.14
CA VAL A 164 8.27 7.58 -13.10
C VAL A 164 7.74 7.68 -14.53
N ARG A 165 8.49 8.30 -15.44
CA ARG A 165 8.16 8.29 -16.86
C ARG A 165 7.93 6.87 -17.35
N ALA A 166 7.01 6.69 -18.29
CA ALA A 166 6.62 5.37 -18.78
C ALA A 166 7.75 4.61 -19.49
N ASP A 167 8.78 5.32 -20.00
CA ASP A 167 9.95 4.75 -20.69
C ASP A 167 11.06 4.23 -19.76
N VAL A 168 10.98 4.49 -18.46
CA VAL A 168 11.91 3.92 -17.46
C VAL A 168 11.64 2.42 -17.33
N PRO A 169 12.59 1.52 -17.64
CA PRO A 169 12.34 0.07 -17.62
C PRO A 169 12.33 -0.51 -16.21
N ASP A 170 11.80 -1.72 -16.07
CA ASP A 170 11.99 -2.52 -14.87
C ASP A 170 13.47 -2.89 -14.73
N GLY A 171 13.98 -2.93 -13.50
CA GLY A 171 15.40 -3.14 -13.22
C GLY A 171 16.27 -1.90 -13.42
N ALA A 172 15.72 -0.75 -13.82
CA ALA A 172 16.50 0.48 -13.92
C ALA A 172 17.08 0.88 -12.56
N GLU A 173 18.35 1.23 -12.55
CA GLU A 173 19.02 1.84 -11.41
C GLU A 173 18.75 3.35 -11.41
N LEU A 174 18.18 3.82 -10.31
CA LEU A 174 17.75 5.19 -10.11
C LEU A 174 18.46 5.80 -8.90
N THR A 175 18.47 7.12 -8.83
CA THR A 175 18.78 7.83 -7.60
C THR A 175 17.58 8.64 -7.12
N VAL A 176 17.40 8.72 -5.81
CA VAL A 176 16.24 9.39 -5.17
C VAL A 176 16.75 10.45 -4.19
N GLY A 177 16.19 11.65 -4.32
CA GLY A 177 16.46 12.75 -3.42
C GLY A 177 17.78 13.47 -3.65
N CYS A 178 18.05 14.43 -2.79
CA CYS A 178 19.27 15.26 -2.85
C CYS A 178 20.53 14.49 -2.39
N ASN A 179 20.36 13.36 -1.72
CA ASN A 179 21.46 12.51 -1.25
C ASN A 179 21.76 11.35 -2.22
N ASP A 180 21.22 11.40 -3.44
CA ASP A 180 21.42 10.39 -4.49
C ASP A 180 21.22 8.95 -3.99
N SER A 181 20.18 8.73 -3.19
CA SER A 181 19.88 7.43 -2.60
C SER A 181 19.63 6.38 -3.68
N PRO A 182 20.47 5.32 -3.79
CA PRO A 182 20.35 4.35 -4.84
C PRO A 182 19.10 3.47 -4.64
N ALA A 183 18.37 3.26 -5.73
CA ALA A 183 17.17 2.43 -5.76
C ALA A 183 17.07 1.68 -7.09
N VAL A 184 16.41 0.54 -7.08
CA VAL A 184 16.13 -0.26 -8.29
C VAL A 184 14.63 -0.31 -8.51
N VAL A 185 14.23 -0.13 -9.77
CA VAL A 185 12.83 -0.27 -10.19
C VAL A 185 12.42 -1.72 -10.15
N VAL A 186 11.40 -2.02 -9.38
CA VAL A 186 10.81 -3.37 -9.26
C VAL A 186 9.30 -3.31 -9.45
N SER A 187 8.66 -4.48 -9.44
CA SER A 187 7.20 -4.55 -9.33
C SER A 187 6.72 -3.78 -8.09
N LYS A 188 5.57 -3.13 -8.19
CA LYS A 188 4.93 -2.51 -7.01
C LYS A 188 4.36 -3.54 -6.01
N VAL A 189 4.36 -4.83 -6.34
CA VAL A 189 4.05 -5.94 -5.44
C VAL A 189 5.38 -6.59 -5.09
N PHE A 190 5.79 -6.50 -3.83
CA PHE A 190 7.12 -6.93 -3.37
C PHE A 190 7.11 -8.37 -2.85
N CYS A 191 5.95 -8.89 -2.43
CA CYS A 191 5.79 -10.27 -1.93
C CYS A 191 4.42 -10.88 -2.22
#